data_a6def8847d9b3b78626cfa4388837cc5
#
_entry.id   a6def8847d9b3b78626cfa4388837cc5
#
_cell.length_a   1.000
_cell.length_b   1.000
_cell.length_c   1.000
_cell.angle_alpha   90.00
_cell.angle_beta   90.00
_cell.angle_gamma   90.00
#
_symmetry.space_group_name_H-M   'P 1'
#
loop_
_entity.id
_entity.type
_entity.pdbx_description
1 polymer ?
#
loop_
_entity_poly.entity_id
_entity_poly.type
_entity_poly.pdbx_seq_one_letter_code
_entity_poly.pdbx_strand_id
1 'polypeptide(L)'
;MENKFLVRIIKNELIDFKNVNYGELRYINYSSVEKEAVLQKNDIVGIYGQNGSGKTALVEALDILKSILAGEEVPYEPYEGLIDCVAGTRLITTFYIEYLQQKYKACYDVILNVDKDEKKIKLVSEKLTYWDRGATWKGIRDLKFSNPYYNQNSILEDVSVEFQTEHKKEFKGVTVLDKGMQNLAVFCAQRNLSIFFNDLFLNKISEDDEKNNEEKKLATVIKGLSSFGKLYFQVVKINQLADINRNAILPVNIHSENENFVMQGCLPLVMNGRGKIPESLYVQLKAAIDAINIALKAIIPNLRIELRNINEEPDEQGNKNIFVEVYSIRNDKEFLTRYESEGIKRIISLLNYLIALYNYPQICLVVDELDSGIFEYLLGEILGVLNDEAKGQLIFTSHNLRAFEKLDIKNIICTTINPKNRYIRLIGKEKNHNPRDFYLRTITVGGQKEELYDEADLQSIGYAFRKACHPERKVKIKFSDEFRKKLQNEGE
;
A
#
# COMPACT_ATOMS: atom_id res chain seq x y z
N MET A 1 7.13 -21.95 -18.66
CA MET A 1 6.44 -21.04 -17.70
C MET A 1 7.35 -20.93 -16.50
N GLU A 2 7.98 -19.79 -16.41
CA GLU A 2 9.25 -19.58 -15.77
C GLU A 2 9.13 -19.21 -14.32
N ASN A 3 10.15 -19.48 -13.62
CA ASN A 3 10.67 -19.21 -12.29
C ASN A 3 10.24 -17.88 -11.62
N LYS A 4 8.94 -17.53 -11.71
CA LYS A 4 8.38 -16.30 -11.15
C LYS A 4 7.60 -16.57 -9.89
N PHE A 5 7.81 -15.74 -8.89
CA PHE A 5 7.03 -15.79 -7.66
C PHE A 5 5.64 -15.17 -7.86
N LEU A 6 4.61 -15.87 -7.41
CA LEU A 6 3.29 -15.29 -7.20
C LEU A 6 3.13 -15.02 -5.71
N VAL A 7 2.99 -13.76 -5.33
CA VAL A 7 2.75 -13.35 -3.95
C VAL A 7 1.42 -12.60 -3.85
N ARG A 8 0.64 -12.90 -2.80
CA ARG A 8 -0.63 -12.22 -2.47
C ARG A 8 -0.63 -11.81 -1.01
N ILE A 9 -1.03 -10.60 -0.75
CA ILE A 9 -1.35 -10.18 0.62
C ILE A 9 -2.70 -10.78 0.99
N ILE A 10 -2.74 -11.60 2.04
CA ILE A 10 -3.97 -12.24 2.52
C ILE A 10 -4.60 -11.42 3.63
N LYS A 11 -3.77 -10.95 4.57
CA LYS A 11 -4.23 -10.26 5.77
C LYS A 11 -3.20 -9.23 6.22
N ASN A 12 -3.70 -8.09 6.72
CA ASN A 12 -2.92 -7.13 7.49
C ASN A 12 -3.54 -6.91 8.86
N GLU A 13 -2.68 -6.71 9.86
CA GLU A 13 -3.05 -6.20 11.17
C GLU A 13 -2.19 -4.97 11.45
N LEU A 14 -2.84 -3.88 11.83
CA LEU A 14 -2.22 -2.62 12.23
C LEU A 14 -2.48 -2.41 13.71
N ILE A 15 -1.43 -2.13 14.48
CA ILE A 15 -1.54 -1.89 15.92
C ILE A 15 -0.78 -0.61 16.23
N ASP A 16 -1.47 0.34 16.84
CA ASP A 16 -0.97 1.66 17.26
C ASP A 16 -0.26 2.42 16.13
N PHE A 17 -0.96 2.54 15.01
CA PHE A 17 -0.50 3.29 13.83
C PHE A 17 -1.44 4.43 13.49
N LYS A 18 -0.95 5.67 13.52
CA LYS A 18 -1.74 6.88 13.25
C LYS A 18 -2.99 6.93 14.16
N ASN A 19 -4.18 6.85 13.58
CA ASN A 19 -5.47 6.83 14.28
C ASN A 19 -6.09 5.43 14.39
N VAL A 20 -5.29 4.39 14.24
CA VAL A 20 -5.69 2.98 14.34
C VAL A 20 -5.02 2.35 15.56
N ASN A 21 -5.77 2.12 16.64
CA ASN A 21 -5.26 1.36 17.78
C ASN A 21 -5.20 -0.13 17.45
N TYR A 22 -6.23 -0.65 16.78
CA TYR A 22 -6.22 -1.99 16.22
C TYR A 22 -7.10 -2.06 14.98
N GLY A 23 -6.60 -2.70 13.94
CA GLY A 23 -7.34 -2.95 12.71
C GLY A 23 -6.86 -4.21 11.99
N GLU A 24 -7.78 -5.14 11.75
CA GLU A 24 -7.51 -6.35 10.96
C GLU A 24 -8.25 -6.27 9.63
N LEU A 25 -7.51 -6.49 8.53
CA LEU A 25 -8.06 -6.56 7.19
C LEU A 25 -7.71 -7.91 6.57
N ARG A 26 -8.74 -8.62 6.12
CA ARG A 26 -8.58 -9.86 5.33
C ARG A 26 -9.01 -9.60 3.91
N TYR A 27 -8.09 -9.68 2.95
CA TYR A 27 -8.36 -9.42 1.54
C TYR A 27 -8.99 -10.61 0.85
N ILE A 28 -8.46 -11.80 1.11
CA ILE A 28 -8.89 -13.06 0.50
C ILE A 28 -9.57 -13.94 1.56
N ASN A 29 -10.68 -14.56 1.18
CA ASN A 29 -11.28 -15.56 2.05
C ASN A 29 -10.49 -16.87 1.93
N TYR A 30 -9.81 -17.23 3.01
CA TYR A 30 -8.87 -18.35 3.07
C TYR A 30 -9.48 -19.71 2.69
N SER A 31 -10.76 -19.93 3.00
CA SER A 31 -11.46 -21.16 2.65
C SER A 31 -11.60 -21.37 1.15
N SER A 32 -11.44 -20.30 0.35
CA SER A 32 -11.48 -20.36 -1.10
C SER A 32 -10.09 -20.52 -1.74
N VAL A 33 -9.00 -20.20 -1.01
CA VAL A 33 -7.61 -20.38 -1.47
C VAL A 33 -7.26 -21.87 -1.60
N GLU A 34 -7.96 -22.75 -0.88
CA GLU A 34 -7.82 -24.20 -1.01
C GLU A 34 -8.30 -24.75 -2.34
N LYS A 35 -9.12 -23.99 -3.07
CA LYS A 35 -9.59 -24.34 -4.41
C LYS A 35 -8.78 -23.54 -5.43
N GLU A 36 -7.88 -24.16 -6.14
CA GLU A 36 -6.90 -23.59 -7.08
C GLU A 36 -7.40 -22.53 -8.08
N ALA A 37 -8.68 -22.52 -8.36
CA ALA A 37 -9.31 -21.60 -9.32
C ALA A 37 -9.48 -20.16 -8.80
N VAL A 38 -9.31 -19.88 -7.50
CA VAL A 38 -9.69 -18.61 -6.88
C VAL A 38 -8.56 -17.58 -6.84
N LEU A 39 -7.30 -18.01 -6.84
CA LEU A 39 -6.14 -17.11 -6.83
C LEU A 39 -5.86 -16.42 -8.18
N GLN A 40 -6.54 -16.82 -9.24
CA GLN A 40 -6.36 -16.28 -10.58
C GLN A 40 -7.46 -15.29 -10.98
N LYS A 41 -8.48 -15.07 -10.15
CA LYS A 41 -9.61 -14.19 -10.45
C LYS A 41 -10.03 -13.37 -9.23
N ASN A 42 -10.16 -12.05 -9.44
CA ASN A 42 -10.91 -11.12 -8.60
C ASN A 42 -10.31 -10.81 -7.23
N ASP A 43 -9.02 -10.48 -7.18
CA ASP A 43 -8.36 -9.95 -5.98
C ASP A 43 -8.47 -8.42 -5.92
N ILE A 44 -9.67 -7.88 -6.09
CA ILE A 44 -9.93 -6.45 -6.00
C ILE A 44 -10.69 -6.15 -4.71
N VAL A 45 -10.11 -5.29 -3.86
CA VAL A 45 -10.71 -4.89 -2.60
C VAL A 45 -10.76 -3.37 -2.50
N GLY A 46 -11.97 -2.85 -2.33
CA GLY A 46 -12.23 -1.43 -2.07
C GLY A 46 -12.43 -1.16 -0.58
N ILE A 47 -11.81 -0.09 -0.08
CA ILE A 47 -11.87 0.36 1.31
C ILE A 47 -12.62 1.68 1.37
N TYR A 48 -13.72 1.69 2.11
CA TYR A 48 -14.65 2.81 2.19
C TYR A 48 -14.86 3.28 3.62
N GLY A 49 -15.22 4.53 3.79
CA GLY A 49 -15.57 5.13 5.09
C GLY A 49 -15.35 6.64 5.11
N GLN A 50 -15.71 7.25 6.24
CA GLN A 50 -15.59 8.70 6.41
C GLN A 50 -14.14 9.20 6.41
N ASN A 51 -13.96 10.52 6.32
CA ASN A 51 -12.66 11.15 6.47
C ASN A 51 -12.11 10.94 7.88
N GLY A 52 -10.81 10.69 8.00
CA GLY A 52 -10.18 10.44 9.29
C GLY A 52 -10.42 9.04 9.88
N SER A 53 -11.10 8.12 9.18
CA SER A 53 -11.42 6.78 9.68
C SER A 53 -10.34 5.72 9.45
N GLY A 54 -9.11 6.09 9.02
CA GLY A 54 -7.99 5.17 8.92
C GLY A 54 -7.75 4.55 7.53
N LYS A 55 -8.46 5.00 6.47
CA LYS A 55 -8.21 4.50 5.10
C LYS A 55 -6.77 4.71 4.65
N THR A 56 -6.29 5.95 4.70
CA THR A 56 -4.91 6.32 4.34
C THR A 56 -3.88 5.67 5.28
N ALA A 57 -4.22 5.45 6.56
CA ALA A 57 -3.32 4.76 7.48
C ALA A 57 -2.93 3.37 6.97
N LEU A 58 -3.87 2.62 6.38
CA LEU A 58 -3.56 1.34 5.76
C LEU A 58 -2.60 1.48 4.59
N VAL A 59 -2.82 2.45 3.71
CA VAL A 59 -1.96 2.67 2.53
C VAL A 59 -0.54 3.05 2.96
N GLU A 60 -0.40 3.91 3.96
CA GLU A 60 0.88 4.30 4.54
C GLU A 60 1.59 3.12 5.21
N ALA A 61 0.85 2.27 5.94
CA ALA A 61 1.41 1.06 6.52
C ALA A 61 1.89 0.06 5.45
N LEU A 62 1.16 -0.06 4.33
CA LEU A 62 1.57 -0.90 3.20
C LEU A 62 2.77 -0.32 2.45
N ASP A 63 2.93 1.00 2.40
CA ASP A 63 4.11 1.65 1.81
C ASP A 63 5.36 1.43 2.68
N ILE A 64 5.23 1.53 4.00
CA ILE A 64 6.29 1.13 4.94
C ILE A 64 6.68 -0.34 4.72
N LEU A 65 5.69 -1.22 4.66
CA LEU A 65 5.93 -2.64 4.42
C LEU A 65 6.68 -2.89 3.10
N LYS A 66 6.31 -2.17 2.03
CA LYS A 66 7.01 -2.24 0.75
C LYS A 66 8.48 -1.91 0.88
N SER A 67 8.83 -0.80 1.55
CA SER A 67 10.24 -0.41 1.77
C SER A 67 11.00 -1.50 2.52
N ILE A 68 10.41 -2.05 3.58
CA ILE A 68 11.04 -3.12 4.36
C ILE A 68 11.28 -4.38 3.49
N LEU A 69 10.27 -4.83 2.74
CA LEU A 69 10.38 -6.01 1.87
C LEU A 69 11.38 -5.80 0.72
N ALA A 70 11.54 -4.57 0.27
CA ALA A 70 12.55 -4.20 -0.73
C ALA A 70 13.98 -4.18 -0.17
N GLY A 71 14.15 -4.28 1.16
CA GLY A 71 15.43 -4.16 1.82
C GLY A 71 15.92 -2.72 1.93
N GLU A 72 15.01 -1.76 1.85
CA GLU A 72 15.26 -0.32 1.94
C GLU A 72 15.00 0.20 3.35
N GLU A 73 15.68 1.28 3.71
CA GLU A 73 15.40 2.02 4.95
C GLU A 73 14.00 2.68 4.83
N VAL A 74 13.21 2.59 5.90
CA VAL A 74 11.94 3.33 5.97
C VAL A 74 12.26 4.81 6.15
N PRO A 75 11.85 5.69 5.23
CA PRO A 75 12.15 7.11 5.33
C PRO A 75 11.52 7.72 6.59
N TYR A 76 12.26 8.61 7.27
CA TYR A 76 11.76 9.29 8.46
C TYR A 76 10.54 10.14 8.13
N GLU A 77 10.68 11.06 7.19
CA GLU A 77 9.56 11.78 6.61
C GLU A 77 8.95 10.95 5.47
N PRO A 78 7.66 10.76 5.41
CA PRO A 78 6.56 11.41 6.14
C PRO A 78 5.98 10.60 7.32
N TYR A 79 6.69 9.63 7.89
CA TYR A 79 6.10 8.64 8.82
C TYR A 79 6.35 8.92 10.31
N GLU A 80 7.22 9.89 10.65
CA GLU A 80 7.63 10.19 12.05
C GLU A 80 6.46 10.54 12.98
N GLY A 81 5.41 11.15 12.43
CA GLY A 81 4.19 11.50 13.17
C GLY A 81 3.10 10.42 13.19
N LEU A 82 3.33 9.29 12.52
CA LEU A 82 2.33 8.23 12.34
C LEU A 82 2.58 7.02 13.23
N ILE A 83 3.84 6.84 13.64
CA ILE A 83 4.30 5.72 14.47
C ILE A 83 4.22 6.14 15.93
N ASP A 84 3.63 5.30 16.77
CA ASP A 84 3.58 5.54 18.20
C ASP A 84 5.00 5.47 18.80
N CYS A 85 5.47 6.57 19.38
CA CYS A 85 6.82 6.66 19.92
C CYS A 85 6.96 6.06 21.34
N VAL A 86 5.86 5.68 21.98
CA VAL A 86 5.86 5.11 23.35
C VAL A 86 5.73 3.59 23.29
N ALA A 87 4.66 3.09 22.70
CA ALA A 87 4.38 1.66 22.60
C ALA A 87 5.07 1.00 21.38
N GLY A 88 5.44 1.81 20.38
CA GLY A 88 5.84 1.34 19.06
C GLY A 88 4.64 0.92 18.23
N THR A 89 4.80 0.95 16.94
CA THR A 89 3.79 0.49 15.98
C THR A 89 4.11 -0.93 15.53
N ARG A 90 3.10 -1.80 15.50
CA ARG A 90 3.27 -3.17 15.03
C ARG A 90 2.45 -3.43 13.77
N LEU A 91 3.13 -3.91 12.73
CA LEU A 91 2.52 -4.30 11.47
C LEU A 91 2.69 -5.82 11.28
N ILE A 92 1.56 -6.52 11.09
CA ILE A 92 1.57 -7.97 10.87
C ILE A 92 0.93 -8.22 9.51
N THR A 93 1.68 -8.83 8.59
CA THR A 93 1.18 -9.13 7.25
C THR A 93 1.31 -10.61 6.94
N THR A 94 0.22 -11.20 6.49
CA THR A 94 0.18 -12.59 6.04
C THR A 94 0.12 -12.65 4.54
N PHE A 95 0.98 -13.47 3.95
CA PHE A 95 1.14 -13.66 2.51
C PHE A 95 0.83 -15.09 2.09
N TYR A 96 0.36 -15.25 0.87
CA TYR A 96 0.44 -16.46 0.09
C TYR A 96 1.58 -16.33 -0.89
N ILE A 97 2.39 -17.39 -1.04
CA ILE A 97 3.54 -17.43 -1.94
C ILE A 97 3.48 -18.73 -2.74
N GLU A 98 3.60 -18.61 -4.05
CA GLU A 98 3.72 -19.77 -4.95
C GLU A 98 4.97 -19.62 -5.82
N TYR A 99 5.75 -20.71 -5.90
CA TYR A 99 6.95 -20.77 -6.72
C TYR A 99 7.17 -22.22 -7.17
N LEU A 100 7.31 -22.46 -8.49
CA LEU A 100 7.52 -23.79 -9.07
C LEU A 100 6.54 -24.86 -8.51
N GLN A 101 5.25 -24.51 -8.45
CA GLN A 101 4.17 -25.34 -7.89
C GLN A 101 4.25 -25.59 -6.37
N GLN A 102 5.28 -25.12 -5.70
CA GLN A 102 5.33 -25.13 -4.24
C GLN A 102 4.55 -23.94 -3.69
N LYS A 103 3.77 -24.19 -2.64
CA LYS A 103 2.87 -23.19 -2.05
C LYS A 103 3.21 -22.99 -0.58
N TYR A 104 3.36 -21.73 -0.19
CA TYR A 104 3.69 -21.33 1.17
C TYR A 104 2.69 -20.29 1.66
N LYS A 105 2.48 -20.29 2.97
CA LYS A 105 1.93 -19.15 3.69
C LYS A 105 3.05 -18.54 4.50
N ALA A 106 3.18 -17.23 4.51
CA ALA A 106 4.15 -16.54 5.35
C ALA A 106 3.45 -15.45 6.16
N CYS A 107 3.88 -15.25 7.39
CA CYS A 107 3.46 -14.15 8.26
C CYS A 107 4.70 -13.37 8.66
N TYR A 108 4.75 -12.10 8.27
CA TYR A 108 5.79 -11.17 8.67
C TYR A 108 5.23 -10.19 9.69
N ASP A 109 5.89 -10.09 10.83
CA ASP A 109 5.48 -9.31 11.99
C ASP A 109 6.66 -8.41 12.37
N VAL A 110 6.45 -7.10 12.29
CA VAL A 110 7.47 -6.10 12.54
C VAL A 110 6.99 -5.06 13.53
N ILE A 111 7.88 -4.66 14.45
CA ILE A 111 7.67 -3.57 15.39
C ILE A 111 8.59 -2.42 15.01
N LEU A 112 8.01 -1.24 14.84
CA LEU A 112 8.67 -0.01 14.47
C LEU A 112 8.61 0.98 15.61
N ASN A 113 9.64 1.82 15.74
CA ASN A 113 9.65 2.97 16.64
C ASN A 113 10.34 4.17 15.97
N VAL A 114 10.15 5.34 16.54
CA VAL A 114 10.73 6.60 16.05
C VAL A 114 11.87 7.04 16.96
N ASP A 115 13.05 7.19 16.38
CA ASP A 115 14.15 7.92 17.02
C ASP A 115 14.15 9.38 16.53
N LYS A 116 13.72 10.28 17.40
CA LYS A 116 13.62 11.70 17.07
C LYS A 116 14.98 12.40 17.03
N ASP A 117 15.95 11.89 17.77
CA ASP A 117 17.29 12.49 17.87
C ASP A 117 18.10 12.18 16.61
N GLU A 118 18.05 10.92 16.16
CA GLU A 118 18.69 10.48 14.92
C GLU A 118 17.84 10.76 13.65
N LYS A 119 16.57 11.18 13.81
CA LYS A 119 15.59 11.32 12.72
C LYS A 119 15.48 10.06 11.89
N LYS A 120 15.22 8.94 12.56
CA LYS A 120 15.10 7.63 11.92
C LYS A 120 13.90 6.84 12.42
N ILE A 121 13.39 5.98 11.56
CA ILE A 121 12.42 4.96 11.94
C ILE A 121 13.21 3.67 12.18
N LYS A 122 13.17 3.14 13.39
CA LYS A 122 13.92 1.96 13.81
C LYS A 122 13.04 0.70 13.72
N LEU A 123 13.58 -0.35 13.11
CA LEU A 123 13.02 -1.70 13.19
C LEU A 123 13.46 -2.31 14.53
N VAL A 124 12.52 -2.36 15.48
CA VAL A 124 12.80 -2.85 16.86
C VAL A 124 12.85 -4.36 16.90
N SER A 125 11.93 -5.00 16.20
CA SER A 125 11.83 -6.45 16.15
C SER A 125 11.18 -6.86 14.84
N GLU A 126 11.65 -7.95 14.27
CA GLU A 126 11.03 -8.58 13.12
C GLU A 126 10.96 -10.10 13.31
N LYS A 127 9.82 -10.67 12.92
CA LYS A 127 9.57 -12.11 13.00
C LYS A 127 8.95 -12.57 11.68
N LEU A 128 9.53 -13.63 11.10
CA LEU A 128 9.01 -14.30 9.93
C LEU A 128 8.61 -15.72 10.28
N THR A 129 7.34 -16.03 10.11
CA THR A 129 6.78 -17.37 10.31
C THR A 129 6.31 -17.89 8.96
N TYR A 130 6.60 -19.13 8.60
CA TYR A 130 6.10 -19.70 7.37
C TYR A 130 5.61 -21.14 7.53
N TRP A 131 4.67 -21.50 6.66
CA TRP A 131 4.07 -22.83 6.58
C TRP A 131 4.23 -23.35 5.17
N ASP A 132 4.66 -24.58 5.04
CA ASP A 132 4.72 -25.32 3.80
C ASP A 132 3.37 -26.05 3.59
N ARG A 133 2.83 -25.98 2.39
CA ARG A 133 1.69 -26.82 2.01
C ARG A 133 2.16 -28.22 1.60
N GLY A 134 2.56 -29.06 2.58
CA GLY A 134 2.34 -30.49 2.45
C GLY A 134 0.82 -30.78 2.54
N ALA A 135 0.35 -31.97 2.33
CA ALA A 135 -1.09 -32.33 2.29
C ALA A 135 -1.95 -31.83 3.47
N THR A 136 -1.34 -31.29 4.48
CA THR A 136 -1.96 -30.55 5.59
C THR A 136 -0.99 -29.43 5.99
N TRP A 137 -1.50 -28.24 6.32
CA TRP A 137 -0.73 -27.11 6.86
C TRP A 137 -0.06 -27.48 8.22
N LYS A 138 0.84 -28.44 8.21
CA LYS A 138 1.56 -28.93 9.38
C LYS A 138 2.97 -28.35 9.40
N GLY A 139 3.31 -27.71 10.50
CA GLY A 139 4.64 -27.18 10.79
C GLY A 139 4.71 -25.66 10.74
N ILE A 140 4.65 -25.03 11.91
CA ILE A 140 4.92 -23.61 12.11
C ILE A 140 6.42 -23.46 12.31
N ARG A 141 7.06 -22.55 11.55
CA ARG A 141 8.47 -22.24 11.67
C ARG A 141 8.65 -20.75 11.83
N ASP A 142 9.14 -20.36 12.98
CA ASP A 142 9.30 -18.96 13.35
C ASP A 142 10.78 -18.58 13.29
N LEU A 143 11.06 -17.49 12.58
CA LEU A 143 12.32 -16.78 12.62
C LEU A 143 12.10 -15.44 13.32
N LYS A 144 12.76 -15.20 14.43
CA LYS A 144 12.65 -13.96 15.17
C LYS A 144 13.99 -13.25 15.20
N PHE A 145 13.96 -11.97 14.93
CA PHE A 145 15.10 -11.09 15.09
C PHE A 145 14.70 -9.91 15.99
N SER A 146 15.53 -9.56 16.96
CA SER A 146 15.36 -8.39 17.82
C SER A 146 16.56 -7.48 17.66
N ASN A 147 16.32 -6.19 17.42
CA ASN A 147 17.41 -5.22 17.29
C ASN A 147 18.08 -4.97 18.65
N PRO A 148 19.37 -5.33 18.84
CA PRO A 148 20.05 -5.19 20.11
C PRO A 148 20.30 -3.74 20.53
N TYR A 149 20.26 -2.79 19.61
CA TYR A 149 20.52 -1.37 19.88
C TYR A 149 19.34 -0.63 20.50
N TYR A 150 18.17 -1.26 20.56
CA TYR A 150 16.98 -0.60 21.10
C TYR A 150 16.93 -0.62 22.63
N ASN A 151 17.63 -1.53 23.30
CA ASN A 151 17.77 -1.52 24.76
C ASN A 151 18.89 -0.59 25.15
N GLN A 152 18.56 0.59 25.68
CA GLN A 152 19.51 1.64 26.10
C GLN A 152 20.57 1.20 27.14
N ASN A 153 20.50 -0.01 27.66
CA ASN A 153 21.35 -0.50 28.75
C ASN A 153 22.11 -1.80 28.48
N SER A 154 22.04 -2.39 27.29
CA SER A 154 22.77 -3.63 27.02
C SER A 154 23.77 -3.46 25.89
N ILE A 155 25.02 -3.48 26.27
CA ILE A 155 26.18 -3.71 25.43
C ILE A 155 25.99 -5.07 24.73
N LEU A 156 26.03 -5.10 23.41
CA LEU A 156 26.38 -6.12 22.39
C LEU A 156 26.37 -7.64 22.75
N GLU A 157 25.90 -8.09 23.92
CA GLU A 157 26.08 -9.48 24.35
C GLU A 157 24.99 -10.45 23.88
N ASP A 158 23.81 -9.99 23.45
CA ASP A 158 22.71 -10.90 23.11
C ASP A 158 21.98 -10.53 21.79
N VAL A 159 22.66 -10.63 20.67
CA VAL A 159 21.96 -10.80 19.39
C VAL A 159 21.50 -12.25 19.31
N SER A 160 20.35 -12.56 19.86
CA SER A 160 19.73 -13.87 19.68
C SER A 160 18.80 -13.83 18.47
N VAL A 161 19.22 -14.48 17.40
CA VAL A 161 18.28 -14.90 16.36
C VAL A 161 17.74 -16.26 16.82
N GLU A 162 16.53 -16.26 17.37
CA GLU A 162 15.88 -17.50 17.81
C GLU A 162 15.14 -18.15 16.65
N PHE A 163 15.59 -19.36 16.29
CA PHE A 163 14.78 -20.31 15.51
C PHE A 163 13.94 -21.14 16.47
N GLN A 164 12.65 -20.87 16.52
CA GLN A 164 11.72 -21.75 17.24
C GLN A 164 11.04 -22.67 16.23
N THR A 165 11.33 -23.96 16.31
CA THR A 165 10.58 -25.00 15.61
C THR A 165 9.89 -25.88 16.64
N GLU A 166 8.65 -26.29 16.39
CA GLU A 166 7.99 -27.33 17.20
C GLU A 166 8.77 -28.66 17.18
N HIS A 167 9.67 -28.83 16.19
CA HIS A 167 10.57 -29.98 16.05
C HIS A 167 12.03 -29.55 16.21
N LYS A 168 12.49 -29.42 17.43
CA LYS A 168 13.88 -29.05 17.81
C LYS A 168 15.02 -29.85 17.16
N LYS A 169 14.74 -30.87 16.36
CA LYS A 169 15.74 -31.79 15.83
C LYS A 169 16.18 -31.54 14.38
N GLU A 170 15.51 -30.71 13.59
CA GLU A 170 15.71 -30.65 12.13
C GLU A 170 16.49 -29.43 11.62
N PHE A 171 16.77 -28.44 12.47
CA PHE A 171 17.58 -27.29 12.13
C PHE A 171 19.01 -27.36 12.63
N LYS A 172 19.79 -28.33 12.11
CA LYS A 172 21.23 -28.38 12.41
C LYS A 172 22.10 -27.49 11.52
N GLY A 173 21.57 -26.82 10.53
CA GLY A 173 22.36 -26.23 9.45
C GLY A 173 22.30 -24.70 9.30
N VAL A 174 21.22 -24.02 9.65
CA VAL A 174 21.24 -22.56 9.70
C VAL A 174 21.83 -22.15 11.03
N THR A 175 23.12 -22.21 11.14
CA THR A 175 23.88 -21.58 12.20
C THR A 175 23.77 -20.08 12.03
N VAL A 176 22.61 -19.57 12.38
CA VAL A 176 22.29 -18.14 12.51
C VAL A 176 23.27 -17.44 13.45
N LEU A 177 24.13 -18.22 14.10
CA LEU A 177 25.08 -17.81 15.11
C LEU A 177 26.54 -17.81 14.61
N ASP A 178 26.78 -17.98 13.30
CA ASP A 178 28.13 -17.73 12.83
C ASP A 178 28.46 -16.22 12.99
N LYS A 179 29.73 -15.90 13.19
CA LYS A 179 30.18 -14.52 13.35
C LYS A 179 29.76 -13.61 12.17
N GLY A 180 29.62 -14.16 10.98
CA GLY A 180 29.19 -13.44 9.80
C GLY A 180 27.73 -13.00 9.88
N MET A 181 26.84 -13.83 10.40
CA MET A 181 25.43 -13.46 10.61
C MET A 181 25.24 -12.49 11.77
N GLN A 182 26.02 -12.62 12.84
CA GLN A 182 26.02 -11.65 13.93
C GLN A 182 26.44 -10.26 13.42
N ASN A 183 27.52 -10.19 12.63
CA ASN A 183 27.99 -8.94 12.05
C ASN A 183 26.94 -8.35 11.09
N LEU A 184 26.27 -9.18 10.29
CA LEU A 184 25.20 -8.73 9.41
C LEU A 184 24.01 -8.19 10.20
N ALA A 185 23.63 -8.85 11.29
CA ALA A 185 22.56 -8.39 12.17
C ALA A 185 22.88 -7.01 12.78
N VAL A 186 24.12 -6.82 13.26
CA VAL A 186 24.60 -5.52 13.75
C VAL A 186 24.57 -4.46 12.66
N PHE A 187 25.05 -4.78 11.46
CA PHE A 187 25.00 -3.87 10.31
C PHE A 187 23.58 -3.44 9.96
N CYS A 188 22.66 -4.40 9.86
CA CYS A 188 21.25 -4.11 9.55
C CYS A 188 20.62 -3.24 10.65
N ALA A 189 20.90 -3.56 11.94
CA ALA A 189 20.40 -2.78 13.06
C ALA A 189 20.90 -1.33 13.03
N GLN A 190 22.18 -1.10 12.73
CA GLN A 190 22.76 0.25 12.61
C GLN A 190 22.16 1.05 11.44
N ARG A 191 21.78 0.36 10.37
CA ARG A 191 21.21 0.96 9.17
C ARG A 191 19.69 0.97 9.14
N ASN A 192 19.01 0.47 10.17
CA ASN A 192 17.56 0.30 10.24
C ASN A 192 16.98 -0.50 9.06
N LEU A 193 17.71 -1.48 8.60
CA LEU A 193 17.31 -2.38 7.50
C LEU A 193 16.77 -3.69 8.06
N SER A 194 15.86 -4.32 7.32
CA SER A 194 15.46 -5.70 7.60
C SER A 194 16.65 -6.64 7.40
N ILE A 195 16.85 -7.58 8.33
CA ILE A 195 17.84 -8.62 8.14
C ILE A 195 17.37 -9.62 7.08
N PHE A 196 16.09 -9.95 7.02
CA PHE A 196 15.55 -10.95 6.10
C PHE A 196 15.62 -10.54 4.64
N PHE A 197 15.41 -9.24 4.35
CA PHE A 197 15.29 -8.75 2.97
C PHE A 197 16.54 -7.99 2.51
N ASN A 198 17.62 -8.04 3.28
CA ASN A 198 18.90 -7.47 2.89
C ASN A 198 19.60 -8.36 1.85
N ASP A 199 20.22 -7.75 0.85
CA ASP A 199 20.89 -8.49 -0.24
C ASP A 199 22.04 -9.38 0.26
N LEU A 200 22.77 -8.97 1.31
CA LEU A 200 23.83 -9.80 1.88
C LEU A 200 23.27 -11.08 2.51
N PHE A 201 22.13 -10.98 3.21
CA PHE A 201 21.45 -12.16 3.74
C PHE A 201 20.92 -13.05 2.62
N LEU A 202 20.27 -12.45 1.62
CA LEU A 202 19.74 -13.15 0.46
C LEU A 202 20.83 -13.93 -0.31
N ASN A 203 21.99 -13.31 -0.49
CA ASN A 203 23.14 -13.97 -1.13
C ASN A 203 23.64 -15.13 -0.28
N LYS A 204 23.86 -14.92 1.01
CA LYS A 204 24.33 -15.97 1.92
C LYS A 204 23.40 -17.18 1.96
N ILE A 205 22.07 -16.98 2.00
CA ILE A 205 21.12 -18.09 1.98
C ILE A 205 20.96 -18.73 0.59
N SER A 206 21.59 -18.18 -0.46
CA SER A 206 21.48 -18.64 -1.84
C SER A 206 22.68 -19.45 -2.32
N GLU A 207 23.88 -19.21 -1.78
CA GLU A 207 25.16 -19.71 -2.30
C GLU A 207 25.49 -21.16 -1.93
N ASP A 208 24.78 -21.79 -0.98
CA ASP A 208 25.10 -23.13 -0.52
C ASP A 208 24.30 -24.22 -1.27
N ASP A 209 24.95 -24.98 -2.11
CA ASP A 209 24.38 -26.18 -2.78
C ASP A 209 24.13 -27.36 -1.82
N GLU A 210 24.81 -27.40 -0.67
CA GLU A 210 24.71 -28.44 0.34
C GLU A 210 23.54 -28.26 1.33
N LYS A 211 22.68 -27.24 1.12
CA LYS A 211 21.56 -26.92 1.99
C LYS A 211 20.55 -28.05 2.08
N ASN A 212 20.07 -28.27 3.31
CA ASN A 212 18.94 -29.15 3.52
C ASN A 212 17.64 -28.57 2.92
N ASN A 213 16.64 -29.41 2.75
CA ASN A 213 15.37 -29.07 2.12
C ASN A 213 14.65 -27.87 2.82
N GLU A 214 14.82 -27.73 4.13
CA GLU A 214 14.18 -26.69 4.93
C GLU A 214 14.83 -25.32 4.70
N GLU A 215 16.13 -25.27 4.56
CA GLU A 215 16.87 -24.04 4.23
C GLU A 215 16.52 -23.56 2.82
N LYS A 216 16.34 -24.47 1.88
CA LYS A 216 15.87 -24.13 0.51
C LYS A 216 14.46 -23.55 0.54
N LYS A 217 13.55 -24.07 1.35
CA LYS A 217 12.20 -23.52 1.52
C LYS A 217 12.22 -22.14 2.14
N LEU A 218 13.02 -21.94 3.19
CA LEU A 218 13.20 -20.64 3.82
C LEU A 218 13.73 -19.62 2.82
N ALA A 219 14.79 -19.97 2.08
CA ALA A 219 15.35 -19.12 1.05
C ALA A 219 14.31 -18.75 -0.02
N THR A 220 13.48 -19.71 -0.42
CA THR A 220 12.40 -19.47 -1.39
C THR A 220 11.37 -18.47 -0.85
N VAL A 221 10.94 -18.60 0.40
CA VAL A 221 9.99 -17.66 1.03
C VAL A 221 10.57 -16.26 1.10
N ILE A 222 11.81 -16.10 1.58
CA ILE A 222 12.45 -14.79 1.74
C ILE A 222 12.70 -14.15 0.37
N LYS A 223 13.21 -14.88 -0.61
CA LYS A 223 13.39 -14.38 -1.98
C LYS A 223 12.07 -13.97 -2.62
N GLY A 224 11.01 -14.74 -2.41
CA GLY A 224 9.68 -14.43 -2.91
C GLY A 224 9.17 -13.09 -2.36
N LEU A 225 9.28 -12.88 -1.06
CA LEU A 225 8.86 -11.64 -0.41
C LEU A 225 9.74 -10.44 -0.81
N SER A 226 11.08 -10.63 -0.90
CA SER A 226 11.98 -9.56 -1.37
C SER A 226 11.71 -9.18 -2.83
N SER A 227 11.55 -10.17 -3.72
CA SER A 227 11.20 -9.90 -5.12
C SER A 227 9.84 -9.20 -5.24
N PHE A 228 8.86 -9.59 -4.41
CA PHE A 228 7.57 -8.95 -4.33
C PHE A 228 7.72 -7.47 -3.94
N GLY A 229 8.43 -7.15 -2.87
CA GLY A 229 8.67 -5.77 -2.43
C GLY A 229 9.37 -4.91 -3.50
N LYS A 230 10.41 -5.47 -4.13
CA LYS A 230 11.24 -4.75 -5.11
C LYS A 230 10.53 -4.53 -6.46
N LEU A 231 9.78 -5.54 -6.95
CA LEU A 231 9.35 -5.57 -8.35
C LEU A 231 7.84 -5.53 -8.55
N TYR A 232 7.06 -6.09 -7.64
CA TYR A 232 5.64 -6.36 -7.91
C TYR A 232 4.67 -5.63 -6.99
N PHE A 233 5.13 -5.13 -5.85
CA PHE A 233 4.33 -4.42 -4.87
C PHE A 233 4.40 -2.91 -5.12
N GLN A 234 3.31 -2.34 -5.63
CA GLN A 234 3.21 -0.93 -6.00
C GLN A 234 2.24 -0.21 -5.08
N VAL A 235 2.67 0.94 -4.55
CA VAL A 235 1.84 1.80 -3.70
C VAL A 235 1.80 3.20 -4.31
N VAL A 236 0.59 3.67 -4.62
CA VAL A 236 0.32 4.99 -5.20
C VAL A 236 -0.41 5.83 -4.17
N LYS A 237 0.28 6.83 -3.62
CA LYS A 237 -0.24 7.71 -2.57
C LYS A 237 -0.88 8.96 -3.13
N ILE A 238 -1.75 9.58 -2.33
CA ILE A 238 -2.39 10.87 -2.68
C ILE A 238 -1.38 12.01 -2.86
N ASN A 239 -0.22 11.97 -2.19
CA ASN A 239 0.81 13.00 -2.34
C ASN A 239 1.32 13.11 -3.77
N GLN A 240 1.34 12.03 -4.53
CA GLN A 240 1.66 12.06 -5.96
C GLN A 240 0.66 12.89 -6.78
N LEU A 241 -0.60 13.01 -6.31
CA LEU A 241 -1.59 13.91 -6.93
C LEU A 241 -1.21 15.38 -6.77
N ALA A 242 -0.65 15.76 -5.63
CA ALA A 242 -0.23 17.14 -5.41
C ALA A 242 0.86 17.55 -6.41
N ASP A 243 1.80 16.67 -6.72
CA ASP A 243 2.85 16.89 -7.70
C ASP A 243 2.28 16.97 -9.13
N ILE A 244 1.31 16.11 -9.46
CA ILE A 244 0.60 16.15 -10.74
C ILE A 244 -0.21 17.45 -10.87
N ASN A 245 -0.94 17.84 -9.83
CA ASN A 245 -1.80 19.03 -9.83
C ASN A 245 -0.99 20.33 -9.90
N ARG A 246 0.18 20.37 -9.27
CA ARG A 246 1.12 21.49 -9.39
C ARG A 246 1.86 21.52 -10.73
N ASN A 247 1.60 20.56 -11.62
CA ASN A 247 2.31 20.34 -12.88
C ASN A 247 3.83 20.15 -12.68
N ALA A 248 4.26 19.68 -11.52
CA ALA A 248 5.68 19.46 -11.26
C ALA A 248 6.15 18.18 -11.96
N ILE A 249 5.44 17.07 -11.73
CA ILE A 249 5.83 15.75 -12.20
C ILE A 249 4.61 14.97 -12.70
N LEU A 250 4.75 14.27 -13.82
CA LEU A 250 3.85 13.21 -14.26
C LEU A 250 4.55 11.86 -14.02
N PRO A 251 4.15 11.08 -13.02
CA PRO A 251 4.73 9.78 -12.78
C PRO A 251 4.30 8.81 -13.88
N VAL A 252 5.26 8.20 -14.54
CA VAL A 252 5.03 7.13 -15.53
C VAL A 252 5.67 5.86 -15.00
N ASN A 253 4.85 4.86 -14.69
CA ASN A 253 5.35 3.56 -14.29
C ASN A 253 5.86 2.79 -15.51
N ILE A 254 7.05 2.25 -15.40
CA ILE A 254 7.65 1.38 -16.41
C ILE A 254 7.62 -0.03 -15.84
N HIS A 255 6.95 -0.93 -16.53
CA HIS A 255 7.00 -2.35 -16.27
C HIS A 255 7.37 -3.05 -17.57
N SER A 256 8.55 -3.65 -17.60
CA SER A 256 9.05 -4.46 -18.74
C SER A 256 9.50 -5.80 -18.22
N GLU A 257 8.98 -6.84 -18.82
CA GLU A 257 9.24 -8.20 -18.42
C GLU A 257 9.63 -9.04 -19.65
N ASN A 258 10.87 -9.51 -19.65
CA ASN A 258 11.40 -10.45 -20.64
C ASN A 258 11.72 -11.78 -19.93
N GLU A 259 12.05 -12.83 -20.69
CA GLU A 259 12.37 -14.16 -20.15
C GLU A 259 13.46 -14.16 -19.06
N ASN A 260 14.40 -13.22 -19.12
CA ASN A 260 15.57 -13.15 -18.24
C ASN A 260 15.63 -11.89 -17.38
N PHE A 261 14.69 -10.96 -17.53
CA PHE A 261 14.78 -9.66 -16.87
C PHE A 261 13.41 -9.05 -16.60
N VAL A 262 13.21 -8.60 -15.35
CA VAL A 262 12.07 -7.77 -14.95
C VAL A 262 12.60 -6.41 -14.57
N MET A 263 12.11 -5.37 -15.24
CA MET A 263 12.39 -4.00 -14.87
C MET A 263 11.08 -3.33 -14.45
N GLN A 264 11.13 -2.70 -13.31
CA GLN A 264 10.03 -1.90 -12.81
C GLN A 264 10.54 -0.65 -12.12
N GLY A 265 9.86 0.45 -12.34
CA GLY A 265 10.16 1.72 -11.71
C GLY A 265 9.15 2.78 -12.07
N CYS A 266 9.11 3.84 -11.29
CA CYS A 266 8.35 5.03 -11.61
C CYS A 266 9.31 6.11 -12.09
N LEU A 267 9.15 6.57 -13.34
CA LEU A 267 9.94 7.67 -13.87
C LEU A 267 9.15 8.98 -13.72
N PRO A 268 9.66 9.96 -12.94
CA PRO A 268 9.04 11.25 -12.81
C PRO A 268 9.34 12.10 -14.05
N LEU A 269 8.35 12.29 -14.93
CA LEU A 269 8.48 13.23 -16.05
C LEU A 269 8.21 14.66 -15.57
N VAL A 270 9.20 15.52 -15.71
CA VAL A 270 9.06 16.95 -15.39
C VAL A 270 8.07 17.59 -16.35
N MET A 271 7.03 18.25 -15.83
CA MET A 271 6.00 18.93 -16.61
C MET A 271 6.22 20.44 -16.73
N ASN A 272 6.91 21.06 -15.77
CA ASN A 272 7.18 22.50 -15.74
C ASN A 272 8.40 22.92 -16.57
N GLY A 273 8.83 22.11 -17.49
CA GLY A 273 10.00 22.38 -18.32
C GLY A 273 10.41 21.17 -19.10
N ARG A 274 11.68 21.15 -19.50
CA ARG A 274 12.27 20.03 -20.21
C ARG A 274 12.78 18.99 -19.19
N GLY A 275 12.23 17.80 -19.24
CA GLY A 275 12.74 16.66 -18.45
C GLY A 275 14.05 16.14 -19.05
N LYS A 276 15.10 15.97 -18.24
CA LYS A 276 16.37 15.36 -18.67
C LYS A 276 16.36 13.88 -18.28
N ILE A 277 16.51 12.98 -19.25
CA ILE A 277 16.52 11.53 -19.02
C ILE A 277 17.68 10.86 -19.79
N PRO A 278 18.29 9.79 -19.26
CA PRO A 278 19.26 8.99 -19.99
C PRO A 278 18.64 8.36 -21.24
N GLU A 279 19.42 8.23 -22.31
CA GLU A 279 18.96 7.60 -23.57
C GLU A 279 18.42 6.17 -23.35
N SER A 280 19.04 5.40 -22.44
CA SER A 280 18.59 4.05 -22.10
C SER A 280 17.17 4.00 -21.53
N LEU A 281 16.74 5.02 -20.80
CA LEU A 281 15.39 5.13 -20.23
C LEU A 281 14.39 5.74 -21.24
N TYR A 282 14.85 6.51 -22.22
CA TYR A 282 13.98 7.13 -23.22
C TYR A 282 13.21 6.09 -24.05
N VAL A 283 13.89 5.02 -24.48
CA VAL A 283 13.26 3.94 -25.27
C VAL A 283 12.16 3.24 -24.46
N GLN A 284 12.41 2.99 -23.18
CA GLN A 284 11.48 2.31 -22.30
C GLN A 284 10.30 3.21 -21.95
N LEU A 285 10.57 4.49 -21.72
CA LEU A 285 9.53 5.49 -21.47
C LEU A 285 8.62 5.66 -22.68
N LYS A 286 9.19 5.68 -23.88
CA LYS A 286 8.43 5.74 -25.12
C LYS A 286 7.53 4.52 -25.29
N ALA A 287 8.04 3.33 -25.02
CA ALA A 287 7.25 2.10 -25.04
C ALA A 287 6.10 2.14 -24.00
N ALA A 288 6.36 2.67 -22.80
CA ALA A 288 5.32 2.88 -21.78
C ALA A 288 4.23 3.86 -22.24
N ILE A 289 4.61 4.96 -22.88
CA ILE A 289 3.69 5.94 -23.47
C ILE A 289 2.85 5.32 -24.59
N ASP A 290 3.47 4.52 -25.45
CA ASP A 290 2.76 3.82 -26.52
C ASP A 290 1.72 2.84 -25.95
N ALA A 291 2.06 2.10 -24.91
CA ALA A 291 1.12 1.22 -24.19
C ALA A 291 -0.02 2.01 -23.55
N ILE A 292 0.29 3.15 -22.89
CA ILE A 292 -0.72 4.06 -22.33
C ILE A 292 -1.67 4.53 -23.44
N ASN A 293 -1.18 4.90 -24.60
CA ASN A 293 -1.99 5.39 -25.72
C ASN A 293 -3.00 4.35 -26.23
N ILE A 294 -2.64 3.06 -26.22
CA ILE A 294 -3.58 1.99 -26.60
C ILE A 294 -4.78 1.99 -25.66
N ALA A 295 -4.55 2.01 -24.34
CA ALA A 295 -5.63 2.03 -23.35
C ALA A 295 -6.36 3.40 -23.32
N LEU A 296 -5.62 4.50 -23.44
CA LEU A 296 -6.16 5.85 -23.40
C LEU A 296 -7.17 6.10 -24.53
N LYS A 297 -6.90 5.57 -25.72
CA LYS A 297 -7.81 5.66 -26.86
C LYS A 297 -9.18 5.02 -26.60
N ALA A 298 -9.23 3.96 -25.80
CA ALA A 298 -10.48 3.30 -25.42
C ALA A 298 -11.21 4.07 -24.31
N ILE A 299 -10.48 4.73 -23.42
CA ILE A 299 -11.03 5.42 -22.24
C ILE A 299 -11.43 6.85 -22.58
N ILE A 300 -10.61 7.56 -23.32
CA ILE A 300 -10.84 8.96 -23.74
C ILE A 300 -10.64 9.03 -25.25
N PRO A 301 -11.71 8.89 -26.05
CA PRO A 301 -11.60 8.97 -27.50
C PRO A 301 -10.95 10.27 -27.98
N ASN A 302 -10.12 10.17 -29.01
CA ASN A 302 -9.40 11.28 -29.64
C ASN A 302 -8.29 11.93 -28.78
N LEU A 303 -7.94 11.36 -27.63
CA LEU A 303 -6.77 11.79 -26.84
C LEU A 303 -5.62 10.80 -27.04
N ARG A 304 -4.44 11.34 -27.34
CA ARG A 304 -3.16 10.62 -27.27
C ARG A 304 -2.10 11.51 -26.63
N ILE A 305 -1.09 10.90 -26.04
CA ILE A 305 0.08 11.60 -25.51
C ILE A 305 1.31 11.25 -26.32
N GLU A 306 2.23 12.18 -26.46
CA GLU A 306 3.44 12.02 -27.22
C GLU A 306 4.64 12.54 -26.43
N LEU A 307 5.69 11.70 -26.35
CA LEU A 307 6.98 12.09 -25.80
C LEU A 307 7.87 12.62 -26.93
N ARG A 308 8.25 13.88 -26.86
CA ARG A 308 9.11 14.51 -27.88
C ARG A 308 10.50 14.72 -27.36
N ASN A 309 11.48 14.26 -28.14
CA ASN A 309 12.88 14.63 -27.97
C ASN A 309 13.08 16.06 -28.46
N ILE A 310 13.46 16.96 -27.56
CA ILE A 310 13.66 18.39 -27.88
C ILE A 310 15.13 18.68 -28.15
N ASN A 311 16.05 18.04 -27.42
CA ASN A 311 17.48 18.23 -27.53
C ASN A 311 18.23 17.03 -26.93
N GLU A 312 19.47 16.84 -27.36
CA GLU A 312 20.37 15.79 -26.87
C GLU A 312 21.68 16.43 -26.41
N GLU A 313 22.13 16.07 -25.22
CA GLU A 313 23.38 16.56 -24.63
C GLU A 313 24.15 15.42 -23.96
N PRO A 314 25.47 15.29 -24.17
CA PRO A 314 26.29 14.37 -23.41
C PRO A 314 26.40 14.84 -21.93
N ASP A 315 26.52 13.89 -21.01
CA ASP A 315 26.94 14.19 -19.63
C ASP A 315 28.47 14.31 -19.55
N GLU A 316 28.95 14.59 -18.34
CA GLU A 316 30.43 14.72 -18.09
C GLU A 316 31.19 13.41 -18.34
N GLN A 317 30.49 12.27 -18.41
CA GLN A 317 31.06 10.95 -18.64
C GLN A 317 30.90 10.51 -20.12
N GLY A 318 30.29 11.37 -20.95
CA GLY A 318 30.02 11.09 -22.37
C GLY A 318 28.76 10.28 -22.65
N ASN A 319 27.95 9.96 -21.65
CA ASN A 319 26.66 9.31 -21.85
C ASN A 319 25.64 10.32 -22.40
N LYS A 320 24.80 9.87 -23.30
CA LYS A 320 23.79 10.70 -23.96
C LYS A 320 22.56 10.90 -23.07
N ASN A 321 22.21 12.14 -22.80
CA ASN A 321 20.97 12.54 -22.18
C ASN A 321 20.04 13.18 -23.20
N ILE A 322 18.75 12.90 -23.05
CA ILE A 322 17.69 13.40 -23.92
C ILE A 322 16.78 14.34 -23.11
N PHE A 323 16.57 15.54 -23.64
CA PHE A 323 15.59 16.47 -23.11
C PHE A 323 14.24 16.20 -23.73
N VAL A 324 13.25 15.94 -22.91
CA VAL A 324 11.91 15.54 -23.35
C VAL A 324 10.84 16.51 -22.87
N GLU A 325 9.80 16.65 -23.67
CA GLU A 325 8.53 17.27 -23.32
C GLU A 325 7.39 16.33 -23.65
N VAL A 326 6.31 16.37 -22.86
CA VAL A 326 5.11 15.55 -23.07
C VAL A 326 3.99 16.42 -23.63
N TYR A 327 3.46 16.00 -24.76
CA TYR A 327 2.37 16.67 -25.48
C TYR A 327 1.09 15.85 -25.42
N SER A 328 -0.02 16.50 -25.24
CA SER A 328 -1.37 15.98 -25.48
C SER A 328 -1.84 16.38 -26.88
N ILE A 329 -2.41 15.43 -27.61
CA ILE A 329 -2.95 15.65 -28.96
C ILE A 329 -4.42 15.24 -28.90
N ARG A 330 -5.29 16.21 -29.22
CA ARG A 330 -6.74 15.99 -29.21
C ARG A 330 -7.39 16.72 -30.39
N ASN A 331 -8.12 15.99 -31.25
CA ASN A 331 -8.78 16.54 -32.42
C ASN A 331 -7.86 17.46 -33.23
N ASP A 332 -6.64 17.01 -33.56
CA ASP A 332 -5.60 17.73 -34.30
C ASP A 332 -5.03 18.98 -33.63
N LYS A 333 -5.39 19.24 -32.37
CA LYS A 333 -4.77 20.28 -31.55
C LYS A 333 -3.71 19.67 -30.65
N GLU A 334 -2.55 20.32 -30.63
CA GLU A 334 -1.40 19.91 -29.83
C GLU A 334 -1.12 20.94 -28.74
N PHE A 335 -0.88 20.48 -27.54
CA PHE A 335 -0.48 21.31 -26.41
C PHE A 335 0.27 20.49 -25.36
N LEU A 336 1.07 21.16 -24.53
CA LEU A 336 1.79 20.47 -23.46
C LEU A 336 0.81 19.82 -22.46
N THR A 337 1.06 18.58 -22.08
CA THR A 337 0.20 17.78 -21.20
C THR A 337 -0.06 18.46 -19.85
N ARG A 338 0.80 19.35 -19.40
CA ARG A 338 0.57 20.16 -18.20
C ARG A 338 -0.72 21.00 -18.23
N TYR A 339 -1.24 21.32 -19.42
CA TYR A 339 -2.49 22.07 -19.60
C TYR A 339 -3.74 21.19 -19.64
N GLU A 340 -3.58 19.87 -19.56
CA GLU A 340 -4.70 18.97 -19.38
C GLU A 340 -5.35 19.13 -17.99
N SER A 341 -6.61 18.72 -17.88
CA SER A 341 -7.30 18.67 -16.59
C SER A 341 -6.62 17.69 -15.63
N GLU A 342 -6.74 17.95 -14.33
CA GLU A 342 -6.18 17.09 -13.30
C GLU A 342 -6.64 15.63 -13.43
N GLY A 343 -7.93 15.41 -13.75
CA GLY A 343 -8.47 14.07 -13.97
C GLY A 343 -7.82 13.33 -15.13
N ILE A 344 -7.54 14.02 -16.24
CA ILE A 344 -6.84 13.39 -17.38
C ILE A 344 -5.40 13.03 -17.01
N LYS A 345 -4.69 13.96 -16.37
CA LYS A 345 -3.32 13.67 -15.89
C LYS A 345 -3.30 12.50 -14.91
N ARG A 346 -4.29 12.42 -14.02
CA ARG A 346 -4.45 11.29 -13.08
C ARG A 346 -4.70 9.97 -13.81
N ILE A 347 -5.59 9.95 -14.79
CA ILE A 347 -5.83 8.75 -15.62
C ILE A 347 -4.54 8.32 -16.29
N ILE A 348 -3.83 9.22 -16.96
CA ILE A 348 -2.55 8.93 -17.63
C ILE A 348 -1.55 8.31 -16.64
N SER A 349 -1.43 8.87 -15.45
CA SER A 349 -0.49 8.38 -14.43
C SER A 349 -0.82 6.98 -13.90
N LEU A 350 -2.12 6.65 -13.84
CA LEU A 350 -2.59 5.35 -13.34
C LEU A 350 -2.59 4.26 -14.41
N LEU A 351 -2.77 4.61 -15.67
CA LEU A 351 -3.02 3.63 -16.74
C LEU A 351 -1.95 2.56 -16.81
N ASN A 352 -0.68 2.91 -16.68
CA ASN A 352 0.38 1.91 -16.79
C ASN A 352 0.39 0.92 -15.61
N TYR A 353 0.03 1.38 -14.40
CA TYR A 353 -0.19 0.50 -13.26
C TYR A 353 -1.38 -0.44 -13.49
N LEU A 354 -2.48 0.09 -14.04
CA LEU A 354 -3.67 -0.70 -14.33
C LEU A 354 -3.46 -1.71 -15.46
N ILE A 355 -2.68 -1.34 -16.50
CA ILE A 355 -2.27 -2.25 -17.56
C ILE A 355 -1.43 -3.40 -17.00
N ALA A 356 -0.47 -3.10 -16.11
CA ALA A 356 0.34 -4.12 -15.46
C ALA A 356 -0.53 -5.03 -14.57
N LEU A 357 -1.42 -4.46 -13.76
CA LEU A 357 -2.37 -5.17 -12.92
C LEU A 357 -3.26 -6.13 -13.72
N TYR A 358 -3.77 -5.68 -14.87
CA TYR A 358 -4.65 -6.46 -15.72
C TYR A 358 -3.94 -7.69 -16.30
N ASN A 359 -2.68 -7.54 -16.71
CA ASN A 359 -1.96 -8.57 -17.46
C ASN A 359 -1.12 -9.51 -16.59
N TYR A 360 -0.55 -9.03 -15.47
CA TYR A 360 0.43 -9.78 -14.68
C TYR A 360 -0.10 -10.19 -13.32
N PRO A 361 -0.24 -11.51 -13.07
CA PRO A 361 -0.73 -12.00 -11.79
C PRO A 361 0.19 -11.68 -10.60
N GLN A 362 1.45 -11.37 -10.83
CA GLN A 362 2.42 -11.03 -9.77
C GLN A 362 2.18 -9.65 -9.17
N ILE A 363 1.55 -8.74 -9.92
CA ILE A 363 1.35 -7.35 -9.49
C ILE A 363 0.37 -7.27 -8.31
N CYS A 364 0.78 -6.56 -7.28
CA CYS A 364 -0.08 -6.06 -6.22
C CYS A 364 -0.03 -4.52 -6.24
N LEU A 365 -1.16 -3.91 -6.54
CA LEU A 365 -1.31 -2.46 -6.63
C LEU A 365 -2.15 -1.94 -5.48
N VAL A 366 -1.62 -0.99 -4.74
CA VAL A 366 -2.32 -0.24 -3.68
C VAL A 366 -2.49 1.20 -4.13
N VAL A 367 -3.71 1.73 -4.11
CA VAL A 367 -3.98 3.10 -4.55
C VAL A 367 -4.80 3.84 -3.51
N ASP A 368 -4.25 4.94 -2.99
CA ASP A 368 -5.01 5.85 -2.13
C ASP A 368 -5.87 6.79 -2.97
N GLU A 369 -7.14 6.95 -2.56
CA GLU A 369 -8.14 7.77 -3.24
C GLU A 369 -8.17 7.55 -4.77
N LEU A 370 -8.45 6.32 -5.18
CA LEU A 370 -8.48 5.94 -6.59
C LEU A 370 -9.44 6.82 -7.41
N ASP A 371 -10.50 7.31 -6.79
CA ASP A 371 -11.53 8.17 -7.38
C ASP A 371 -11.14 9.64 -7.51
N SER A 372 -10.06 10.07 -6.88
CA SER A 372 -9.69 11.49 -6.86
C SER A 372 -9.43 12.03 -8.28
N GLY A 373 -10.22 13.05 -8.66
CA GLY A 373 -10.12 13.71 -9.97
C GLY A 373 -10.65 12.90 -11.16
N ILE A 374 -11.12 11.67 -10.97
CA ILE A 374 -11.67 10.85 -12.05
C ILE A 374 -13.19 10.91 -12.05
N PHE A 375 -13.79 11.09 -13.24
CA PHE A 375 -15.24 11.08 -13.38
C PHE A 375 -15.83 9.73 -12.91
N GLU A 376 -16.79 9.79 -12.00
CA GLU A 376 -17.30 8.61 -11.26
C GLU A 376 -17.78 7.46 -12.15
N TYR A 377 -18.46 7.81 -13.26
CA TYR A 377 -18.97 6.82 -14.18
C TYR A 377 -17.85 6.05 -14.88
N LEU A 378 -16.84 6.78 -15.35
CA LEU A 378 -15.65 6.20 -15.98
C LEU A 378 -14.88 5.29 -15.03
N LEU A 379 -14.71 5.73 -13.78
CA LEU A 379 -14.08 4.89 -12.76
C LEU A 379 -14.84 3.59 -12.55
N GLY A 380 -16.18 3.66 -12.48
CA GLY A 380 -17.03 2.48 -12.36
C GLY A 380 -16.84 1.50 -13.52
N GLU A 381 -16.76 1.99 -14.75
CA GLU A 381 -16.53 1.13 -15.92
C GLU A 381 -15.13 0.49 -15.91
N ILE A 382 -14.10 1.27 -15.58
CA ILE A 382 -12.73 0.73 -15.43
C ILE A 382 -12.69 -0.36 -14.35
N LEU A 383 -13.28 -0.12 -13.19
CA LEU A 383 -13.33 -1.10 -12.10
C LEU A 383 -14.15 -2.34 -12.46
N GLY A 384 -15.23 -2.20 -13.24
CA GLY A 384 -15.97 -3.34 -13.75
C GLY A 384 -15.10 -4.26 -14.60
N VAL A 385 -14.37 -3.70 -15.57
CA VAL A 385 -13.44 -4.47 -16.42
C VAL A 385 -12.33 -5.13 -15.59
N LEU A 386 -11.74 -4.38 -14.64
CA LEU A 386 -10.71 -4.93 -13.76
C LEU A 386 -11.26 -6.06 -12.86
N ASN A 387 -12.47 -5.89 -12.30
CA ASN A 387 -13.09 -6.89 -11.44
C ASN A 387 -13.36 -8.21 -12.19
N ASP A 388 -13.67 -8.14 -13.46
CA ASP A 388 -14.00 -9.33 -14.26
C ASP A 388 -12.76 -10.09 -14.75
N GLU A 389 -11.68 -9.39 -15.10
CA GLU A 389 -10.60 -9.97 -15.89
C GLU A 389 -9.18 -9.71 -15.38
N ALA A 390 -8.96 -8.74 -14.44
CA ALA A 390 -7.62 -8.46 -13.95
C ALA A 390 -7.00 -9.69 -13.26
N LYS A 391 -5.71 -9.88 -13.46
CA LYS A 391 -4.96 -11.02 -12.91
C LYS A 391 -4.24 -10.68 -11.62
N GLY A 392 -3.86 -9.41 -11.42
CA GLY A 392 -3.17 -8.91 -10.25
C GLY A 392 -4.09 -8.63 -9.05
N GLN A 393 -3.51 -8.26 -7.92
CA GLN A 393 -4.22 -7.86 -6.72
C GLN A 393 -4.34 -6.33 -6.66
N LEU A 394 -5.55 -5.80 -6.47
CA LEU A 394 -5.82 -4.37 -6.29
C LEU A 394 -6.42 -4.11 -4.91
N ILE A 395 -5.79 -3.24 -4.14
CA ILE A 395 -6.28 -2.70 -2.88
C ILE A 395 -6.41 -1.20 -3.06
N PHE A 396 -7.59 -0.64 -2.88
CA PHE A 396 -7.75 0.80 -3.06
C PHE A 396 -8.66 1.42 -2.02
N THR A 397 -8.42 2.68 -1.71
CA THR A 397 -9.36 3.50 -0.94
C THR A 397 -10.18 4.37 -1.89
N SER A 398 -11.43 4.62 -1.54
CA SER A 398 -12.33 5.47 -2.32
C SER A 398 -13.45 6.05 -1.46
N HIS A 399 -13.97 7.19 -1.88
CA HIS A 399 -15.21 7.78 -1.38
C HIS A 399 -16.36 7.64 -2.38
N ASN A 400 -16.08 7.19 -3.59
CA ASN A 400 -17.02 7.13 -4.68
C ASN A 400 -17.92 5.88 -4.59
N LEU A 401 -19.21 6.10 -4.42
CA LEU A 401 -20.18 5.03 -4.30
C LEU A 401 -20.51 4.33 -5.63
N ARG A 402 -20.16 4.92 -6.78
CA ARG A 402 -20.30 4.25 -8.07
C ARG A 402 -19.30 3.10 -8.23
N ALA A 403 -18.07 3.30 -7.74
CA ALA A 403 -17.09 2.24 -7.65
C ALA A 403 -17.56 1.10 -6.72
N PHE A 404 -18.24 1.45 -5.63
CA PHE A 404 -18.84 0.50 -4.70
C PHE A 404 -19.90 -0.42 -5.39
N GLU A 405 -20.69 0.11 -6.33
CA GLU A 405 -21.71 -0.66 -7.06
C GLU A 405 -21.14 -1.73 -7.98
N LYS A 406 -19.89 -1.55 -8.43
CA LYS A 406 -19.23 -2.46 -9.39
C LYS A 406 -18.50 -3.62 -8.72
N LEU A 407 -18.41 -3.63 -7.40
CA LEU A 407 -17.75 -4.67 -6.63
C LEU A 407 -18.75 -5.58 -5.93
N ASP A 408 -18.38 -6.84 -5.77
CA ASP A 408 -19.09 -7.72 -4.84
C ASP A 408 -18.93 -7.21 -3.40
N ILE A 409 -20.00 -7.28 -2.60
CA ILE A 409 -19.98 -6.84 -1.20
C ILE A 409 -18.89 -7.53 -0.36
N LYS A 410 -18.53 -8.75 -0.72
CA LYS A 410 -17.42 -9.49 -0.10
C LYS A 410 -16.03 -8.86 -0.36
N ASN A 411 -15.92 -8.03 -1.40
CA ASN A 411 -14.70 -7.33 -1.80
C ASN A 411 -14.64 -5.90 -1.24
N ILE A 412 -15.57 -5.56 -0.36
CA ILE A 412 -15.68 -4.25 0.26
C ILE A 412 -15.35 -4.36 1.74
N ILE A 413 -14.45 -3.50 2.18
CA ILE A 413 -14.10 -3.30 3.59
C ILE A 413 -14.52 -1.88 3.97
N CYS A 414 -15.20 -1.75 5.11
CA CYS A 414 -15.59 -0.45 5.64
C CYS A 414 -14.74 -0.11 6.86
N THR A 415 -14.34 1.15 6.95
CA THR A 415 -13.74 1.68 8.17
C THR A 415 -14.82 2.09 9.15
N THR A 416 -14.54 1.97 10.45
CA THR A 416 -15.44 2.30 11.56
C THR A 416 -14.95 3.54 12.31
N ILE A 417 -15.77 4.10 13.15
CA ILE A 417 -15.36 5.17 14.08
C ILE A 417 -14.58 4.62 15.27
N ASN A 418 -14.67 3.31 15.55
CA ASN A 418 -13.99 2.66 16.66
C ASN A 418 -12.48 2.44 16.36
N PRO A 419 -11.55 3.13 17.04
CA PRO A 419 -10.11 2.96 16.77
C PRO A 419 -9.57 1.57 17.15
N LYS A 420 -10.31 0.81 17.99
CA LYS A 420 -9.92 -0.53 18.45
C LYS A 420 -10.49 -1.66 17.58
N ASN A 421 -11.34 -1.33 16.61
CA ASN A 421 -11.84 -2.26 15.59
C ASN A 421 -12.11 -1.50 14.31
N ARG A 422 -11.02 -1.03 13.68
CA ARG A 422 -11.05 0.01 12.64
C ARG A 422 -11.61 -0.47 11.30
N TYR A 423 -11.50 -1.75 10.98
CA TYR A 423 -11.90 -2.27 9.67
C TYR A 423 -12.86 -3.44 9.83
N ILE A 424 -13.99 -3.38 9.12
CA ILE A 424 -14.97 -4.47 9.12
C ILE A 424 -15.44 -4.77 7.70
N ARG A 425 -15.94 -5.99 7.50
CA ARG A 425 -16.75 -6.35 6.33
C ARG A 425 -18.21 -6.19 6.68
N LEU A 426 -18.99 -5.68 5.72
CA LEU A 426 -20.42 -5.55 5.90
C LEU A 426 -21.08 -6.95 5.99
N ILE A 427 -21.87 -7.15 7.01
CA ILE A 427 -22.62 -8.38 7.22
C ILE A 427 -24.07 -8.12 6.83
N GLY A 428 -24.57 -8.81 5.80
CA GLY A 428 -25.96 -8.71 5.35
C GLY A 428 -26.38 -9.95 4.57
N LYS A 429 -27.64 -10.32 4.69
CA LYS A 429 -28.21 -11.54 4.03
C LYS A 429 -28.75 -11.28 2.61
N GLU A 430 -28.69 -10.05 2.12
CA GLU A 430 -29.49 -9.68 0.94
C GLU A 430 -28.71 -9.88 -0.36
N LYS A 431 -28.90 -11.02 -0.98
CA LYS A 431 -28.36 -11.35 -2.32
C LYS A 431 -28.91 -10.47 -3.46
N ASN A 432 -29.95 -9.67 -3.22
CA ASN A 432 -30.71 -8.96 -4.26
C ASN A 432 -30.70 -7.42 -4.12
N HIS A 433 -29.95 -6.82 -3.22
CA HIS A 433 -29.91 -5.36 -3.05
C HIS A 433 -28.62 -4.79 -3.64
N ASN A 434 -28.75 -3.58 -4.21
CA ASN A 434 -27.61 -2.80 -4.68
C ASN A 434 -26.63 -2.56 -3.49
N PRO A 435 -25.34 -2.92 -3.62
CA PRO A 435 -24.35 -2.73 -2.55
C PRO A 435 -24.29 -1.28 -2.00
N ARG A 436 -24.50 -0.29 -2.87
CA ARG A 436 -24.57 1.13 -2.49
C ARG A 436 -25.73 1.41 -1.54
N ASP A 437 -26.94 0.96 -1.87
CA ASP A 437 -28.13 1.21 -1.06
C ASP A 437 -27.99 0.54 0.31
N PHE A 438 -27.40 -0.65 0.33
CA PHE A 438 -27.09 -1.36 1.58
C PHE A 438 -26.10 -0.58 2.45
N TYR A 439 -25.03 -0.04 1.85
CA TYR A 439 -24.05 0.79 2.55
C TYR A 439 -24.66 2.09 3.10
N LEU A 440 -25.42 2.81 2.27
CA LEU A 440 -26.10 4.04 2.69
C LEU A 440 -27.09 3.78 3.83
N ARG A 441 -27.88 2.70 3.74
CA ARG A 441 -28.77 2.28 4.83
C ARG A 441 -28.01 1.96 6.11
N THR A 442 -26.86 1.29 5.98
CA THR A 442 -26.01 0.95 7.14
C THR A 442 -25.47 2.20 7.83
N ILE A 443 -25.10 3.23 7.09
CA ILE A 443 -24.66 4.51 7.64
C ILE A 443 -25.80 5.22 8.39
N THR A 444 -27.01 5.25 7.80
CA THR A 444 -28.13 6.05 8.34
C THR A 444 -28.92 5.33 9.42
N VAL A 445 -29.06 4.01 9.34
CA VAL A 445 -29.90 3.21 10.25
C VAL A 445 -29.07 2.32 11.18
N GLY A 446 -27.80 2.12 10.88
CA GLY A 446 -26.94 1.19 11.60
C GLY A 446 -27.19 -0.26 11.19
N GLY A 447 -27.00 -1.21 12.13
CA GLY A 447 -27.23 -2.64 11.90
C GLY A 447 -25.96 -3.48 11.74
N GLN A 448 -24.78 -2.87 11.86
CA GLN A 448 -23.50 -3.55 12.02
C GLN A 448 -23.09 -3.57 13.49
N LYS A 449 -22.07 -4.36 13.81
CA LYS A 449 -21.52 -4.41 15.21
C LYS A 449 -20.83 -3.11 15.60
N GLU A 450 -20.32 -2.38 14.63
CA GLU A 450 -19.60 -1.13 14.79
C GLU A 450 -20.27 -0.03 13.99
N GLU A 451 -20.22 1.19 14.46
CA GLU A 451 -20.69 2.37 13.76
C GLU A 451 -19.69 2.76 12.66
N LEU A 452 -20.22 3.04 11.47
CA LEU A 452 -19.42 3.40 10.29
C LEU A 452 -19.24 4.91 10.11
N TYR A 453 -20.13 5.69 10.69
CA TYR A 453 -20.20 7.12 10.47
C TYR A 453 -20.60 7.86 11.73
N ASP A 454 -19.89 8.92 12.03
CA ASP A 454 -20.23 9.86 13.09
C ASP A 454 -21.05 11.01 12.48
N GLU A 455 -22.34 11.06 12.79
CA GLU A 455 -23.25 12.04 12.19
C GLU A 455 -22.91 13.44 12.67
N ALA A 456 -22.68 14.33 11.71
CA ALA A 456 -22.50 15.74 11.98
C ALA A 456 -23.86 16.39 12.28
N ASP A 457 -24.00 17.02 13.42
CA ASP A 457 -25.18 17.83 13.74
C ASP A 457 -25.23 19.08 12.87
N LEU A 458 -26.21 19.13 11.96
CA LEU A 458 -26.41 20.23 11.03
C LEU A 458 -26.65 21.57 11.73
N GLN A 459 -27.31 21.55 12.92
CA GLN A 459 -27.54 22.77 13.70
C GLN A 459 -26.24 23.29 14.30
N SER A 460 -25.40 22.40 14.82
CA SER A 460 -24.08 22.72 15.33
C SER A 460 -23.16 23.28 14.23
N ILE A 461 -23.20 22.75 13.02
CA ILE A 461 -22.45 23.28 11.88
C ILE A 461 -22.90 24.70 11.57
N GLY A 462 -24.20 24.94 11.44
CA GLY A 462 -24.74 26.27 11.17
C GLY A 462 -24.43 27.28 12.28
N TYR A 463 -24.44 26.85 13.54
CA TYR A 463 -24.02 27.66 14.68
C TYR A 463 -22.52 27.98 14.62
N ALA A 464 -21.69 26.99 14.36
CA ALA A 464 -20.24 27.14 14.27
C ALA A 464 -19.84 28.13 13.16
N PHE A 465 -20.47 28.08 11.98
CA PHE A 465 -20.21 29.02 10.89
C PHE A 465 -20.57 30.47 11.30
N ARG A 466 -21.72 30.67 11.96
CA ARG A 466 -22.09 32.00 12.47
C ARG A 466 -21.11 32.50 13.53
N LYS A 467 -20.68 31.61 14.44
CA LYS A 467 -19.73 31.97 15.50
C LYS A 467 -18.34 32.26 14.96
N ALA A 468 -17.88 31.51 13.95
CA ALA A 468 -16.58 31.71 13.33
C ALA A 468 -16.47 33.04 12.59
N CYS A 469 -17.58 33.57 12.02
CA CYS A 469 -17.61 34.89 11.38
C CYS A 469 -17.43 36.03 12.40
N HIS A 470 -17.80 35.82 13.69
CA HIS A 470 -17.72 36.84 14.76
C HIS A 470 -17.19 36.20 16.06
N PRO A 471 -15.93 35.83 16.12
CA PRO A 471 -15.38 35.07 17.26
C PRO A 471 -15.41 35.85 18.59
N GLU A 472 -15.42 37.19 18.56
CA GLU A 472 -15.42 38.05 19.75
C GLU A 472 -16.82 38.42 20.26
N ARG A 473 -17.89 38.05 19.56
CA ARG A 473 -19.23 38.26 20.07
C ARG A 473 -19.53 37.31 21.22
N LYS A 474 -19.33 37.77 22.44
CA LYS A 474 -19.95 37.16 23.62
C LYS A 474 -21.46 37.19 23.38
N VAL A 475 -22.04 36.02 23.10
CA VAL A 475 -23.50 35.87 23.02
C VAL A 475 -24.04 36.18 24.40
N LYS A 476 -24.55 37.39 24.63
CA LYS A 476 -25.37 37.68 25.80
C LYS A 476 -26.68 36.95 25.61
N ILE A 477 -26.79 35.74 26.17
CA ILE A 477 -28.06 35.02 26.26
C ILE A 477 -28.93 35.89 27.18
N LYS A 478 -29.86 36.63 26.63
CA LYS A 478 -30.91 37.26 27.38
C LYS A 478 -31.94 36.19 27.74
N PHE A 479 -31.79 35.61 28.90
CA PHE A 479 -32.89 34.84 29.45
C PHE A 479 -34.09 35.77 29.71
N SER A 480 -35.29 35.31 29.33
CA SER A 480 -36.52 36.02 29.67
C SER A 480 -36.62 36.17 31.16
N ASP A 481 -37.23 37.25 31.64
CA ASP A 481 -37.36 37.49 33.07
C ASP A 481 -38.16 36.39 33.76
N GLU A 482 -39.04 35.68 33.07
CA GLU A 482 -39.73 34.49 33.54
C GLU A 482 -38.80 33.31 33.80
N PHE A 483 -37.82 33.10 32.93
CA PHE A 483 -36.83 32.03 33.07
C PHE A 483 -35.85 32.33 34.21
N ARG A 484 -35.47 33.59 34.38
CA ARG A 484 -34.64 34.01 35.56
C ARG A 484 -35.35 33.81 36.87
N LYS A 485 -36.65 34.12 36.94
CA LYS A 485 -37.48 33.89 38.13
C LYS A 485 -37.67 32.40 38.48
N LYS A 486 -37.74 31.52 37.45
CA LYS A 486 -37.78 30.07 37.67
C LYS A 486 -36.49 29.51 38.26
N LEU A 487 -35.33 29.97 37.75
CA LEU A 487 -34.02 29.55 38.25
C LEU A 487 -33.74 30.07 39.70
N GLN A 488 -34.37 31.18 40.13
CA GLN A 488 -34.23 31.66 41.49
C GLN A 488 -35.14 30.93 42.49
N ASN A 489 -36.26 30.38 42.03
CA ASN A 489 -37.21 29.65 42.90
C ASN A 489 -36.90 28.13 43.01
N GLU A 490 -35.96 27.58 42.24
CA GLU A 490 -35.51 26.18 42.36
C GLU A 490 -34.19 26.04 43.16
N GLY A 491 -33.71 27.14 43.75
CA GLY A 491 -32.49 27.19 44.58
C GLY A 491 -32.70 27.51 46.06
N GLU A 492 -33.93 27.41 46.57
CA GLU A 492 -34.25 27.45 48.01
C GLU A 492 -34.67 26.09 48.56
#